data_f74e2a06930573fe86bdb825362f00ff
#
_entry.id   f74e2a06930573fe86bdb825362f00ff
#
_cell.length_a   1.000
_cell.length_b   1.000
_cell.length_c   1.000
_cell.angle_alpha   90.00
_cell.angle_beta   90.00
_cell.angle_gamma   90.00
#
_symmetry.space_group_name_H-M   'P 1'
#
loop_
_entity.id
_entity.type
_entity.pdbx_description
1 polymer ?
#
loop_
_entity_poly.entity_id
_entity_poly.type
_entity_poly.pdbx_seq_one_letter_code
_entity_poly.pdbx_strand_id
1 'polypeptide(L)'
;MSRNWRSKSDRRQEIDLICSKADLLVFVEIRARSRNSLVGGYHSVNGRKRRALKRSFRSYLVESRSQASNFRFDVVEIDLPRSVGEEPVVFHHENIAIF
;
A
#
# COMPACT_ATOMS: atom_id res chain seq x y z
N MET A 1 -1.42 13.56 4.51
CA MET A 1 -1.46 12.09 4.59
C MET A 1 -2.89 11.62 4.78
N SER A 2 -3.30 10.63 4.02
CA SER A 2 -4.62 10.02 4.13
C SER A 2 -4.51 8.56 4.50
N ARG A 3 -5.41 8.07 5.37
CA ARG A 3 -5.44 6.68 5.81
C ARG A 3 -6.76 6.03 5.40
N ASN A 4 -6.69 4.76 5.03
CA ASN A 4 -7.87 3.94 4.73
C ASN A 4 -8.82 4.63 3.73
N TRP A 5 -8.24 5.17 2.67
CA TRP A 5 -9.03 5.83 1.64
C TRP A 5 -9.87 4.81 0.87
N ARG A 6 -11.10 5.19 0.57
CA ARG A 6 -11.98 4.39 -0.30
C ARG A 6 -12.61 5.27 -1.36
N SER A 7 -12.77 4.69 -2.56
CA SER A 7 -13.45 5.36 -3.65
C SER A 7 -14.92 5.59 -3.33
N LYS A 8 -15.43 6.77 -3.68
CA LYS A 8 -16.85 7.09 -3.54
C LYS A 8 -17.71 6.31 -4.54
N SER A 9 -17.17 6.03 -5.71
CA SER A 9 -17.88 5.31 -6.77
C SER A 9 -17.83 3.79 -6.60
N ASP A 10 -16.79 3.27 -5.96
CA ASP A 10 -16.65 1.84 -5.68
C ASP A 10 -15.93 1.63 -4.36
N ARG A 11 -16.68 1.36 -3.32
CA ARG A 11 -16.16 1.21 -1.94
C ARG A 11 -15.24 0.00 -1.76
N ARG A 12 -15.17 -0.89 -2.73
CA ARG A 12 -14.22 -2.01 -2.73
C ARG A 12 -12.81 -1.55 -3.11
N GLN A 13 -12.68 -0.41 -3.76
CA GLN A 13 -11.39 0.17 -4.07
C GLN A 13 -10.89 0.96 -2.88
N GLU A 14 -9.81 0.50 -2.28
CA GLU A 14 -9.25 1.12 -1.08
C GLU A 14 -7.74 1.18 -1.14
N ILE A 15 -7.18 2.14 -0.43
CA ILE A 15 -5.74 2.35 -0.29
C ILE A 15 -5.45 2.54 1.19
N ASP A 16 -4.50 1.76 1.72
CA ASP A 16 -4.21 1.77 3.15
C ASP A 16 -3.65 3.11 3.63
N LEU A 17 -2.70 3.65 2.87
CA LEU A 17 -2.05 4.90 3.25
C LEU A 17 -1.63 5.66 1.99
N ILE A 18 -1.84 6.96 2.01
CA ILE A 18 -1.43 7.85 0.93
C ILE A 18 -0.64 8.99 1.55
N CYS A 19 0.60 9.15 1.12
CA CYS A 19 1.48 10.22 1.57
C CYS A 19 1.81 11.13 0.40
N SER A 20 2.00 12.40 0.69
CA SER A 20 2.46 13.34 -0.32
C SER A 20 3.63 14.14 0.22
N LYS A 21 4.60 14.40 -0.66
CA LYS A 21 5.75 15.25 -0.36
C LYS A 21 6.14 15.96 -1.63
N ALA A 22 6.06 17.29 -1.62
CA ALA A 22 6.29 18.10 -2.81
C ALA A 22 5.37 17.60 -3.95
N ASP A 23 5.94 17.15 -5.06
CA ASP A 23 5.20 16.71 -6.23
C ASP A 23 5.10 15.18 -6.35
N LEU A 24 5.44 14.47 -5.27
CA LEU A 24 5.40 13.02 -5.22
C LEU A 24 4.22 12.53 -4.38
N LEU A 25 3.42 11.63 -4.94
CA LEU A 25 2.44 10.84 -4.20
C LEU A 25 2.96 9.44 -3.98
N VAL A 26 2.88 8.97 -2.75
CA VAL A 26 3.28 7.61 -2.37
C VAL A 26 2.04 6.86 -1.90
N PHE A 27 1.69 5.81 -2.65
CA PHE A 27 0.64 4.88 -2.26
C PHE A 27 1.26 3.72 -1.51
N VAL A 28 0.74 3.41 -0.33
CA VAL A 28 1.34 2.40 0.54
C VAL A 28 0.34 1.29 0.82
N GLU A 29 0.73 0.06 0.56
CA GLU A 29 0.03 -1.15 0.97
C GLU A 29 0.67 -1.67 2.26
N ILE A 30 -0.13 -1.91 3.28
CA ILE A 30 0.35 -2.40 4.57
C ILE A 30 -0.07 -3.86 4.71
N ARG A 31 0.88 -4.73 5.01
CA ARG A 31 0.66 -6.16 5.20
C ARG A 31 1.23 -6.60 6.54
N ALA A 32 0.35 -7.15 7.37
CA ALA A 32 0.75 -7.78 8.62
C ALA A 32 0.72 -9.29 8.45
N ARG A 33 1.73 -9.97 8.98
CA ARG A 33 1.80 -11.42 8.93
C ARG A 33 2.45 -11.97 10.19
N SER A 34 2.21 -13.26 10.48
CA SER A 34 2.94 -13.94 11.55
C SER A 34 4.35 -14.28 11.04
N ARG A 35 5.30 -14.41 12.00
CA ARG A 35 6.69 -14.76 11.65
C ARG A 35 6.85 -16.12 10.98
N ASN A 36 5.83 -16.98 11.06
CA ASN A 36 5.85 -18.29 10.42
C ASN A 36 5.48 -18.24 8.95
N SER A 37 5.08 -17.11 8.43
CA SER A 37 4.76 -16.98 7.02
C SER A 37 6.02 -17.14 6.18
N LEU A 38 5.99 -18.05 5.21
CA LEU A 38 7.11 -18.30 4.30
C LEU A 38 7.15 -17.35 3.11
N VAL A 39 6.08 -16.58 2.89
CA VAL A 39 5.96 -15.71 1.73
C VAL A 39 6.07 -14.26 2.18
N GLY A 40 7.01 -13.53 1.62
CA GLY A 40 7.14 -12.09 1.84
C GLY A 40 5.95 -11.34 1.28
N GLY A 41 5.57 -10.23 1.95
CA GLY A 41 4.38 -9.48 1.60
C GLY A 41 4.35 -9.02 0.16
N TYR A 42 5.42 -8.40 -0.33
CA TYR A 42 5.44 -7.87 -1.68
C TYR A 42 5.52 -8.96 -2.75
N HIS A 43 6.09 -10.12 -2.44
CA HIS A 43 6.15 -11.25 -3.37
C HIS A 43 4.78 -11.89 -3.62
N SER A 44 3.83 -11.67 -2.73
CA SER A 44 2.48 -12.18 -2.91
C SER A 44 1.58 -11.26 -3.74
N VAL A 45 2.11 -10.13 -4.24
CA VAL A 45 1.36 -9.23 -5.12
C VAL A 45 1.35 -9.80 -6.53
N ASN A 46 0.35 -10.62 -6.83
CA ASN A 46 0.17 -11.22 -8.15
C ASN A 46 -0.49 -10.24 -9.13
N GLY A 47 -0.67 -10.68 -10.39
CA GLY A 47 -1.25 -9.85 -11.43
C GLY A 47 -2.66 -9.33 -11.12
N ARG A 48 -3.48 -10.15 -10.47
CA ARG A 48 -4.84 -9.78 -10.07
C ARG A 48 -4.82 -8.67 -9.01
N LYS A 49 -4.00 -8.83 -7.97
CA LYS A 49 -3.84 -7.85 -6.92
C LYS A 49 -3.26 -6.55 -7.48
N ARG A 50 -2.28 -6.66 -8.36
CA ARG A 50 -1.66 -5.51 -9.01
C ARG A 50 -2.67 -4.69 -9.81
N ARG A 51 -3.53 -5.34 -10.58
CA ARG A 51 -4.58 -4.66 -11.34
C ARG A 51 -5.59 -3.96 -10.43
N ALA A 52 -5.96 -4.62 -9.32
CA ALA A 52 -6.86 -4.03 -8.34
C ALA A 52 -6.25 -2.77 -7.69
N LEU A 53 -4.97 -2.83 -7.34
CA LEU A 53 -4.25 -1.68 -6.76
C LEU A 53 -4.18 -0.53 -7.77
N LYS A 54 -3.87 -0.82 -9.03
CA LYS A 54 -3.84 0.21 -10.08
C LYS A 54 -5.19 0.91 -10.22
N ARG A 55 -6.29 0.16 -10.20
CA ARG A 55 -7.63 0.75 -10.28
C ARG A 55 -7.89 1.67 -9.10
N SER A 56 -7.52 1.25 -7.90
CA SER A 56 -7.68 2.07 -6.69
C SER A 56 -6.86 3.36 -6.78
N PHE A 57 -5.61 3.27 -7.25
CA PHE A 57 -4.75 4.45 -7.40
C PHE A 57 -5.29 5.43 -8.43
N ARG A 58 -5.78 4.93 -9.56
CA ARG A 58 -6.41 5.78 -10.59
C ARG A 58 -7.66 6.46 -10.06
N SER A 59 -8.50 5.74 -9.31
CA SER A 59 -9.69 6.32 -8.70
C SER A 59 -9.33 7.44 -7.73
N TYR A 60 -8.29 7.25 -6.93
CA TYR A 60 -7.81 8.30 -6.04
C TYR A 60 -7.38 9.54 -6.81
N LEU A 61 -6.59 9.36 -7.87
CA LEU A 61 -6.10 10.48 -8.67
C LEU A 61 -7.25 11.29 -9.27
N VAL A 62 -8.27 10.61 -9.76
CA VAL A 62 -9.44 11.27 -10.34
C VAL A 62 -10.28 11.95 -9.27
N GLU A 63 -10.62 11.24 -8.19
CA GLU A 63 -11.52 11.76 -7.16
C GLU A 63 -10.87 12.88 -6.33
N SER A 64 -9.58 12.80 -6.09
CA SER A 64 -8.85 13.84 -5.35
C SER A 64 -8.43 15.02 -6.22
N ARG A 65 -8.56 14.90 -7.54
CA ARG A 65 -8.07 15.90 -8.51
C ARG A 65 -6.60 16.22 -8.29
N SER A 66 -5.80 15.20 -8.02
CA SER A 66 -4.38 15.37 -7.74
C SER A 66 -3.65 15.95 -8.94
N GLN A 67 -2.74 16.88 -8.66
CA GLN A 67 -1.86 17.50 -9.66
C GLN A 67 -0.41 17.02 -9.51
N ALA A 68 -0.16 16.01 -8.69
CA ALA A 68 1.17 15.46 -8.55
C ALA A 68 1.67 14.89 -9.88
N SER A 69 2.93 15.14 -10.20
CA SER A 69 3.55 14.66 -11.44
C SER A 69 4.21 13.30 -11.27
N ASN A 70 4.50 12.91 -10.05
CA ASN A 70 5.24 11.68 -9.75
C ASN A 70 4.46 10.81 -8.78
N PHE A 71 4.53 9.50 -9.00
CA PHE A 71 3.83 8.51 -8.19
C PHE A 71 4.77 7.39 -7.82
N ARG A 72 4.62 6.86 -6.62
CA ARG A 72 5.40 5.71 -6.15
C ARG A 72 4.48 4.77 -5.38
N PHE A 73 4.72 3.47 -5.52
CA PHE A 73 4.04 2.45 -4.75
C PHE A 73 5.03 1.78 -3.81
N ASP A 74 4.71 1.78 -2.52
CA ASP A 74 5.51 1.15 -1.48
C ASP A 74 4.69 0.07 -0.79
N VAL A 75 5.39 -0.96 -0.30
CA VAL A 75 4.79 -1.99 0.54
C VAL A 75 5.48 -1.97 1.90
N VAL A 76 4.69 -1.94 2.95
CA VAL A 76 5.19 -2.05 4.32
C VAL A 76 4.73 -3.39 4.88
N GLU A 77 5.67 -4.25 5.23
CA GLU A 77 5.39 -5.52 5.89
C GLU A 77 5.65 -5.40 7.38
N ILE A 78 4.72 -5.91 8.16
CA ILE A 78 4.86 -5.95 9.62
C ILE A 78 4.84 -7.41 10.04
N ASP A 79 5.96 -7.89 10.57
CA ASP A 79 6.04 -9.22 11.17
C ASP A 79 5.55 -9.13 12.59
N LEU A 80 4.43 -9.76 12.89
CA LEU A 80 3.83 -9.74 14.21
C LEU A 80 4.59 -10.67 15.17
N PRO A 81 4.79 -10.26 16.44
CA PRO A 81 5.47 -11.08 17.39
C PRO A 81 4.67 -12.33 17.75
N ARG A 82 5.39 -13.42 18.08
CA ARG A 82 4.77 -14.68 18.53
C ARG A 82 4.37 -14.67 19.99
N SER A 83 5.04 -13.87 20.79
CA SER A 83 4.84 -13.87 22.23
C SER A 83 4.79 -12.45 22.75
N VAL A 84 4.20 -12.32 23.93
CA VAL A 84 4.11 -11.05 24.63
C VAL A 84 5.52 -10.56 24.97
N GLY A 85 5.78 -9.30 24.73
CA GLY A 85 7.08 -8.68 25.01
C GLY A 85 8.03 -8.62 23.81
N GLU A 86 7.74 -9.34 22.73
CA GLU A 86 8.49 -9.16 21.48
C GLU A 86 7.95 -7.95 20.72
N GLU A 87 8.83 -7.24 20.05
CA GLU A 87 8.43 -6.13 19.18
C GLU A 87 8.16 -6.61 17.78
N PRO A 88 7.19 -5.98 17.07
CA PRO A 88 7.02 -6.23 15.66
C PRO A 88 8.25 -5.80 14.85
N VAL A 89 8.53 -6.49 13.76
CA VAL A 89 9.59 -6.11 12.83
C VAL A 89 8.95 -5.51 11.60
N VAL A 90 9.40 -4.33 11.19
CA VAL A 90 8.83 -3.59 10.06
C VAL A 90 9.84 -3.58 8.92
N PHE A 91 9.39 -3.96 7.73
CA PHE A 91 10.16 -3.88 6.50
C PHE A 91 9.45 -2.91 5.54
N HIS A 92 10.16 -1.91 5.07
CA HIS A 92 9.64 -0.95 4.11
C HIS A 92 10.28 -1.19 2.74
N HIS A 93 9.47 -1.63 1.78
CA HIS A 93 9.90 -1.86 0.41
C HIS A 93 9.45 -0.68 -0.44
N GLU A 94 10.41 0.14 -0.85
CA GLU A 94 10.13 1.35 -1.62
C GLU A 94 10.08 1.07 -3.12
N ASN A 95 9.22 1.80 -3.79
CA ASN A 95 9.17 1.86 -5.25
C ASN A 95 8.98 0.50 -5.92
N ILE A 96 7.97 -0.22 -5.46
CA ILE A 96 7.60 -1.51 -6.06
C ILE A 96 6.96 -1.25 -7.43
N ALA A 97 7.39 -2.00 -8.43
CA ALA A 97 6.87 -1.84 -9.79
C ALA A 97 5.40 -2.25 -9.87
N ILE A 98 4.53 -1.31 -10.20
CA ILE A 98 3.10 -1.54 -10.34
C ILE A 98 2.51 -0.81 -11.54
N PHE A 99 3.08 0.31 -11.88
CA PHE A 99 2.66 1.09 -13.03
C PHE A 99 3.39 0.70 -14.30
#